data_7b6c8f105718ae680d99ed03c76c8c1c
#
_entry.id   7b6c8f105718ae680d99ed03c76c8c1c
#
_cell.length_a   1.000
_cell.length_b   1.000
_cell.length_c   1.000
_cell.angle_alpha   90.00
_cell.angle_beta   90.00
_cell.angle_gamma   90.00
#
_symmetry.space_group_name_H-M   'P 1'
#
loop_
_entity.id
_entity.type
_entity.pdbx_description
1 polymer ?
#
loop_
_entity_poly.entity_id
_entity_poly.type
_entity_poly.pdbx_seq_one_letter_code
_entity_poly.pdbx_strand_id
1 'polypeptide(L)'
;MIPFNKPYFSGRELKYLEEVCHSTTMSGNGDFTKKCHTFFEQKYGFKKCLLATSGTDALEMCAMLCNLKPGDEVIVPSYTFVSTALAFLREGAKVVFADSSAENPNMEVEQIEPLINEKTKVIAVVHYAGVACDMDAIMALAEKHNLLVVEDAAHCIDSFYKGRPLGSIGHLGAFSFHETKNISSGEGGMCVINDECFVRRAEIIWEKGTNRAEFYRGMVNKYGWVDMGSSFLPSEFNAAYLWAQLEQLDDIQGKRKHIWNRYFEGLNGKIGNEVKLPYIPEYATNNAHMFYLLCPSLEYRTALMKFLKENDVQTTFHYLPLHSSKYYEDKHDGRELPNCDRYGDTLVRLPLFYELTDWEIDKIVKLIIEFCNK
;
A
#
# COMPACT_ATOMS: atom_id res chain seq x y z
N MET A 1 18.95 -16.40 14.10
CA MET A 1 18.28 -15.08 14.13
C MET A 1 17.02 -15.16 13.31
N ILE A 2 15.87 -14.79 13.85
CA ILE A 2 14.58 -14.70 13.14
C ILE A 2 14.59 -13.40 12.32
N PRO A 3 14.54 -13.45 10.98
CA PRO A 3 14.56 -12.25 10.15
C PRO A 3 13.24 -11.48 10.28
N PHE A 4 13.28 -10.18 9.98
CA PHE A 4 12.06 -9.35 9.98
C PHE A 4 11.07 -9.75 8.86
N ASN A 5 11.60 -10.05 7.68
CA ASN A 5 10.83 -10.46 6.50
C ASN A 5 11.60 -11.53 5.72
N LYS A 6 10.86 -12.35 5.00
CA LYS A 6 11.38 -13.32 4.04
C LYS A 6 10.37 -13.44 2.90
N PRO A 7 10.74 -13.06 1.67
CA PRO A 7 9.87 -13.25 0.51
C PRO A 7 9.50 -14.71 0.34
N TYR A 8 8.22 -14.97 0.13
CA TYR A 8 7.72 -16.32 -0.12
C TYR A 8 8.06 -16.79 -1.54
N PHE A 9 8.44 -18.04 -1.67
CA PHE A 9 8.68 -18.71 -2.94
C PHE A 9 7.79 -19.95 -3.03
N SER A 10 6.82 -19.95 -3.96
CA SER A 10 5.82 -21.00 -4.09
C SER A 10 6.38 -22.27 -4.76
N GLY A 11 7.51 -22.15 -5.46
CA GLY A 11 8.10 -23.18 -6.29
C GLY A 11 7.57 -23.21 -7.73
N ARG A 12 6.53 -22.42 -8.04
CA ARG A 12 5.95 -22.34 -9.40
C ARG A 12 6.58 -21.24 -10.24
N GLU A 13 7.24 -20.28 -9.62
CA GLU A 13 7.82 -19.09 -10.27
C GLU A 13 8.80 -19.50 -11.37
N LEU A 14 9.71 -20.45 -11.10
CA LEU A 14 10.70 -20.89 -12.08
C LEU A 14 10.06 -21.48 -13.33
N LYS A 15 8.99 -22.25 -13.19
CA LYS A 15 8.24 -22.80 -14.33
C LYS A 15 7.69 -21.69 -15.22
N TYR A 16 7.06 -20.67 -14.65
CA TYR A 16 6.47 -19.57 -15.43
C TYR A 16 7.52 -18.64 -16.02
N LEU A 17 8.65 -18.43 -15.33
CA LEU A 17 9.79 -17.72 -15.90
C LEU A 17 10.38 -18.46 -17.11
N GLU A 18 10.47 -19.79 -17.06
CA GLU A 18 10.87 -20.62 -18.20
C GLU A 18 9.88 -20.50 -19.37
N GLU A 19 8.57 -20.52 -19.10
CA GLU A 19 7.54 -20.29 -20.12
C GLU A 19 7.72 -18.95 -20.83
N VAL A 20 8.04 -17.87 -20.08
CA VAL A 20 8.34 -16.55 -20.67
C VAL A 20 9.58 -16.61 -21.58
N CYS A 21 10.64 -17.32 -21.18
CA CYS A 21 11.86 -17.46 -22.00
C CYS A 21 11.58 -18.11 -23.36
N HIS A 22 10.58 -18.99 -23.43
CA HIS A 22 10.17 -19.67 -24.66
C HIS A 22 9.02 -18.97 -25.41
N SER A 23 8.48 -17.90 -24.85
CA SER A 23 7.39 -17.14 -25.48
C SER A 23 7.90 -16.19 -26.56
N THR A 24 6.98 -15.66 -27.39
CA THR A 24 7.28 -14.62 -28.37
C THR A 24 7.25 -13.21 -27.79
N THR A 25 6.83 -13.06 -26.52
CA THR A 25 6.65 -11.76 -25.84
C THR A 25 7.30 -11.79 -24.46
N MET A 26 8.39 -11.05 -24.28
CA MET A 26 9.06 -10.85 -22.99
C MET A 26 8.79 -9.47 -22.39
N SER A 27 8.42 -8.50 -23.24
CA SER A 27 8.01 -7.17 -22.80
C SER A 27 6.60 -7.20 -22.19
N GLY A 28 6.20 -6.11 -21.53
CA GLY A 28 4.90 -6.04 -20.87
C GLY A 28 3.68 -6.17 -21.80
N ASN A 29 2.53 -6.39 -21.19
CA ASN A 29 1.24 -6.60 -21.82
C ASN A 29 1.13 -7.92 -22.60
N GLY A 30 1.90 -8.94 -22.22
CA GLY A 30 1.80 -10.30 -22.74
C GLY A 30 0.75 -11.14 -21.99
N ASP A 31 0.90 -12.44 -22.04
CA ASP A 31 -0.10 -13.39 -21.54
C ASP A 31 -0.17 -13.40 -19.99
N PHE A 32 0.97 -13.32 -19.30
CA PHE A 32 0.97 -13.28 -17.83
C PHE A 32 0.44 -11.95 -17.29
N THR A 33 0.77 -10.83 -17.94
CA THR A 33 0.16 -9.53 -17.62
C THR A 33 -1.35 -9.60 -17.71
N LYS A 34 -1.91 -10.16 -18.81
CA LYS A 34 -3.35 -10.31 -19.00
C LYS A 34 -3.99 -11.27 -18.00
N LYS A 35 -3.31 -12.39 -17.66
CA LYS A 35 -3.78 -13.31 -16.60
C LYS A 35 -3.91 -12.58 -15.25
N CYS A 36 -2.89 -11.80 -14.88
CA CYS A 36 -2.95 -11.02 -13.65
C CYS A 36 -4.08 -9.99 -13.67
N HIS A 37 -4.23 -9.20 -14.75
CA HIS A 37 -5.34 -8.26 -14.90
C HIS A 37 -6.70 -8.95 -14.73
N THR A 38 -6.93 -10.03 -15.47
CA THR A 38 -8.17 -10.80 -15.42
C THR A 38 -8.45 -11.35 -14.01
N PHE A 39 -7.42 -11.85 -13.32
CA PHE A 39 -7.55 -12.34 -11.94
C PHE A 39 -8.06 -11.25 -11.00
N PHE A 40 -7.44 -10.07 -11.02
CA PHE A 40 -7.82 -8.96 -10.16
C PHE A 40 -9.22 -8.42 -10.50
N GLU A 41 -9.52 -8.26 -11.79
CA GLU A 41 -10.82 -7.81 -12.28
C GLU A 41 -11.94 -8.79 -11.87
N GLN A 42 -11.72 -10.10 -11.98
CA GLN A 42 -12.71 -11.12 -11.62
C GLN A 42 -12.82 -11.35 -10.10
N LYS A 43 -11.68 -11.46 -9.38
CA LYS A 43 -11.69 -11.77 -7.95
C LYS A 43 -12.23 -10.60 -7.11
N TYR A 44 -11.87 -9.37 -7.47
CA TYR A 44 -12.20 -8.18 -6.68
C TYR A 44 -13.22 -7.25 -7.35
N GLY A 45 -13.63 -7.55 -8.57
CA GLY A 45 -14.59 -6.70 -9.31
C GLY A 45 -14.02 -5.35 -9.73
N PHE A 46 -12.70 -5.20 -9.83
CA PHE A 46 -12.09 -3.98 -10.34
C PHE A 46 -12.50 -3.75 -11.79
N LYS A 47 -12.85 -2.51 -12.13
CA LYS A 47 -13.29 -2.21 -13.53
C LYS A 47 -12.15 -2.33 -14.52
N LYS A 48 -10.96 -1.84 -14.13
CA LYS A 48 -9.76 -1.91 -14.96
C LYS A 48 -8.52 -1.96 -14.07
N CYS A 49 -7.61 -2.89 -14.39
CA CYS A 49 -6.30 -3.00 -13.76
C CYS A 49 -5.19 -2.83 -14.79
N LEU A 50 -4.12 -2.14 -14.41
CA LEU A 50 -2.90 -2.00 -15.21
C LEU A 50 -1.70 -2.27 -14.31
N LEU A 51 -0.99 -3.40 -14.54
CA LEU A 51 0.24 -3.69 -13.82
C LEU A 51 1.29 -2.61 -14.08
N ALA A 52 2.03 -2.25 -13.05
CA ALA A 52 3.10 -1.27 -13.11
C ALA A 52 4.42 -1.85 -12.56
N THR A 53 5.53 -1.22 -12.88
CA THR A 53 6.87 -1.65 -12.49
C THR A 53 7.12 -1.53 -10.99
N SER A 54 6.36 -0.68 -10.30
CA SER A 54 6.38 -0.56 -8.84
C SER A 54 5.06 0.02 -8.31
N GLY A 55 4.83 -0.07 -6.99
CA GLY A 55 3.73 0.65 -6.34
C GLY A 55 3.86 2.16 -6.48
N THR A 56 5.09 2.69 -6.52
CA THR A 56 5.38 4.10 -6.79
C THR A 56 4.88 4.51 -8.17
N ASP A 57 5.20 3.72 -9.20
CA ASP A 57 4.72 3.98 -10.56
C ASP A 57 3.18 3.91 -10.68
N ALA A 58 2.55 3.00 -9.93
CA ALA A 58 1.09 2.93 -9.85
C ALA A 58 0.48 4.21 -9.26
N LEU A 59 1.09 4.77 -8.19
CA LEU A 59 0.70 6.06 -7.62
C LEU A 59 0.97 7.22 -8.57
N GLU A 60 2.10 7.22 -9.28
CA GLU A 60 2.41 8.22 -10.30
C GLU A 60 1.40 8.19 -11.46
N MET A 61 0.97 7.02 -11.90
CA MET A 61 -0.13 6.90 -12.87
C MET A 61 -1.43 7.52 -12.33
N CYS A 62 -1.78 7.26 -11.06
CA CYS A 62 -2.94 7.89 -10.43
C CYS A 62 -2.81 9.42 -10.39
N ALA A 63 -1.64 9.94 -10.02
CA ALA A 63 -1.38 11.37 -9.97
C ALA A 63 -1.48 12.03 -11.36
N MET A 64 -0.92 11.42 -12.41
CA MET A 64 -1.04 11.88 -13.80
C MET A 64 -2.50 11.90 -14.26
N LEU A 65 -3.31 10.89 -13.87
CA LEU A 65 -4.73 10.82 -14.21
C LEU A 65 -5.54 11.94 -13.55
N CYS A 66 -5.14 12.39 -12.36
CA CYS A 66 -5.78 13.52 -11.67
C CYS A 66 -5.61 14.86 -12.41
N ASN A 67 -4.72 14.95 -13.42
CA ASN A 67 -4.50 16.13 -14.26
C ASN A 67 -4.22 17.41 -13.47
N LEU A 68 -3.38 17.30 -12.45
CA LEU A 68 -3.01 18.37 -11.53
C LEU A 68 -2.22 19.48 -12.24
N LYS A 69 -2.33 20.68 -11.71
CA LYS A 69 -1.59 21.85 -12.20
C LYS A 69 -0.75 22.44 -11.07
N PRO A 70 0.31 23.17 -11.40
CA PRO A 70 1.07 23.91 -10.39
C PRO A 70 0.16 24.81 -9.55
N GLY A 71 0.20 24.61 -8.23
CA GLY A 71 -0.65 25.33 -7.27
C GLY A 71 -1.88 24.58 -6.81
N ASP A 72 -2.28 23.50 -7.47
CA ASP A 72 -3.28 22.57 -6.93
C ASP A 72 -2.75 21.88 -5.67
N GLU A 73 -3.64 21.60 -4.72
CA GLU A 73 -3.29 20.96 -3.45
C GLU A 73 -3.84 19.54 -3.39
N VAL A 74 -3.03 18.64 -2.80
CA VAL A 74 -3.39 17.25 -2.53
C VAL A 74 -3.22 16.98 -1.03
N ILE A 75 -4.29 16.53 -0.39
CA ILE A 75 -4.24 16.14 1.02
C ILE A 75 -3.78 14.68 1.11
N VAL A 76 -2.72 14.43 1.88
CA VAL A 76 -2.15 13.09 2.11
C VAL A 76 -1.84 12.90 3.59
N PRO A 77 -1.81 11.65 4.14
CA PRO A 77 -1.33 11.43 5.50
C PRO A 77 0.15 11.75 5.60
N SER A 78 0.57 12.32 6.73
CA SER A 78 2.00 12.51 6.98
C SER A 78 2.69 11.20 7.39
N TYR A 79 1.99 10.30 8.07
CA TYR A 79 2.52 9.00 8.48
C TYR A 79 2.33 7.95 7.38
N THR A 80 3.17 8.01 6.37
CA THR A 80 3.14 7.09 5.22
C THR A 80 4.54 6.92 4.61
N PHE A 81 4.65 6.03 3.65
CA PHE A 81 5.83 5.93 2.79
C PHE A 81 5.89 7.11 1.82
N VAL A 82 7.09 7.56 1.50
CA VAL A 82 7.33 8.78 0.69
C VAL A 82 6.65 8.76 -0.68
N SER A 83 6.43 7.59 -1.29
CA SER A 83 5.80 7.46 -2.62
C SER A 83 4.40 8.06 -2.69
N THR A 84 3.62 7.98 -1.59
CA THR A 84 2.27 8.56 -1.54
C THR A 84 2.27 10.06 -1.79
N ALA A 85 3.23 10.80 -1.21
CA ALA A 85 3.37 12.23 -1.42
C ALA A 85 4.13 12.56 -2.72
N LEU A 86 5.20 11.79 -3.01
CA LEU A 86 6.10 12.02 -4.13
C LEU A 86 5.37 11.99 -5.47
N ALA A 87 4.43 11.08 -5.66
CA ALA A 87 3.68 10.95 -6.90
C ALA A 87 3.00 12.27 -7.32
N PHE A 88 2.35 12.95 -6.37
CA PHE A 88 1.67 14.21 -6.62
C PHE A 88 2.62 15.41 -6.71
N LEU A 89 3.71 15.40 -5.95
CA LEU A 89 4.74 16.43 -6.05
C LEU A 89 5.40 16.45 -7.44
N ARG A 90 5.58 15.29 -8.07
CA ARG A 90 6.12 15.19 -9.44
C ARG A 90 5.20 15.79 -10.49
N GLU A 91 3.89 15.77 -10.26
CA GLU A 91 2.91 16.44 -11.12
C GLU A 91 2.79 17.97 -10.83
N GLY A 92 3.62 18.49 -9.93
CA GLY A 92 3.66 19.91 -9.60
C GLY A 92 2.64 20.38 -8.58
N ALA A 93 1.91 19.47 -7.96
CA ALA A 93 0.98 19.80 -6.89
C ALA A 93 1.71 20.13 -5.58
N LYS A 94 1.05 20.90 -4.71
CA LYS A 94 1.46 21.10 -3.34
C LYS A 94 0.81 20.02 -2.46
N VAL A 95 1.63 19.30 -1.69
CA VAL A 95 1.13 18.35 -0.72
C VAL A 95 0.77 19.06 0.59
N VAL A 96 -0.41 18.78 1.11
CA VAL A 96 -0.90 19.24 2.41
C VAL A 96 -1.05 18.02 3.31
N PHE A 97 -0.26 17.97 4.38
CA PHE A 97 -0.27 16.81 5.27
C PHE A 97 -1.42 16.86 6.27
N ALA A 98 -2.17 15.76 6.35
CA ALA A 98 -3.14 15.51 7.42
C ALA A 98 -2.50 14.68 8.54
N ASP A 99 -2.97 14.87 9.77
CA ASP A 99 -2.62 14.03 10.89
C ASP A 99 -3.30 12.66 10.80
N SER A 100 -2.83 11.70 11.56
CA SER A 100 -3.45 10.39 11.72
C SER A 100 -4.50 10.40 12.81
N SER A 101 -5.37 9.39 12.83
CA SER A 101 -6.26 9.12 13.96
C SER A 101 -5.48 8.81 15.24
N ALA A 102 -6.12 9.01 16.38
CA ALA A 102 -5.57 8.61 17.67
C ALA A 102 -5.56 7.08 17.88
N GLU A 103 -6.43 6.35 17.18
CA GLU A 103 -6.62 4.91 17.39
C GLU A 103 -5.74 4.05 16.46
N ASN A 104 -5.50 4.53 15.24
CA ASN A 104 -4.67 3.85 14.25
C ASN A 104 -4.01 4.86 13.28
N PRO A 105 -2.98 4.47 12.52
CA PRO A 105 -2.27 5.41 11.65
C PRO A 105 -3.04 5.96 10.43
N ASN A 106 -4.31 5.62 10.24
CA ASN A 106 -5.12 6.13 9.13
C ASN A 106 -5.58 7.58 9.36
N MET A 107 -5.91 8.29 8.29
CA MET A 107 -6.60 9.59 8.36
C MET A 107 -8.10 9.39 8.58
N GLU A 108 -8.71 10.33 9.28
CA GLU A 108 -10.17 10.47 9.44
C GLU A 108 -10.64 11.83 8.89
N VAL A 109 -11.95 11.95 8.68
CA VAL A 109 -12.55 13.16 8.09
C VAL A 109 -12.24 14.42 8.90
N GLU A 110 -12.16 14.29 10.22
CA GLU A 110 -11.85 15.38 11.15
C GLU A 110 -10.46 15.99 10.93
N GLN A 111 -9.51 15.20 10.42
CA GLN A 111 -8.17 15.68 10.04
C GLN A 111 -8.13 16.20 8.61
N ILE A 112 -9.06 15.79 7.75
CA ILE A 112 -9.08 16.12 6.32
C ILE A 112 -9.90 17.41 6.07
N GLU A 113 -11.13 17.48 6.58
CA GLU A 113 -12.08 18.56 6.25
C GLU A 113 -11.53 19.98 6.51
N PRO A 114 -10.82 20.25 7.63
CA PRO A 114 -10.25 21.57 7.90
C PRO A 114 -9.15 22.01 6.91
N LEU A 115 -8.61 21.08 6.13
CA LEU A 115 -7.53 21.35 5.16
C LEU A 115 -8.07 21.67 3.77
N ILE A 116 -9.34 21.41 3.52
CA ILE A 116 -9.97 21.61 2.21
C ILE A 116 -10.13 23.10 1.94
N ASN A 117 -9.68 23.52 0.77
CA ASN A 117 -9.84 24.86 0.25
C ASN A 117 -10.05 24.83 -1.28
N GLU A 118 -10.17 25.98 -1.91
CA GLU A 118 -10.40 26.10 -3.37
C GLU A 118 -9.33 25.49 -4.28
N LYS A 119 -8.11 25.32 -3.75
CA LYS A 119 -6.96 24.71 -4.46
C LYS A 119 -6.94 23.19 -4.29
N THR A 120 -7.63 22.65 -3.32
CA THR A 120 -7.67 21.21 -3.08
C THR A 120 -8.34 20.50 -4.26
N LYS A 121 -7.69 19.46 -4.79
CA LYS A 121 -8.18 18.66 -5.93
C LYS A 121 -8.29 17.18 -5.60
N VAL A 122 -7.43 16.67 -4.72
CA VAL A 122 -7.33 15.24 -4.43
C VAL A 122 -7.20 15.02 -2.93
N ILE A 123 -7.86 13.98 -2.45
CA ILE A 123 -7.59 13.33 -1.17
C ILE A 123 -6.93 11.99 -1.50
N ALA A 124 -5.67 11.80 -1.11
CA ALA A 124 -4.98 10.52 -1.23
C ALA A 124 -4.94 9.85 0.14
N VAL A 125 -5.68 8.76 0.31
CA VAL A 125 -5.72 8.00 1.56
C VAL A 125 -4.73 6.85 1.51
N VAL A 126 -4.20 6.47 2.67
CA VAL A 126 -3.39 5.26 2.84
C VAL A 126 -4.12 4.33 3.79
N HIS A 127 -4.37 3.12 3.37
CA HIS A 127 -4.93 2.08 4.23
C HIS A 127 -3.80 1.37 4.99
N TYR A 128 -3.33 2.00 6.06
CA TYR A 128 -2.17 1.51 6.80
C TYR A 128 -2.38 0.10 7.32
N ALA A 129 -1.35 -0.75 7.18
CA ALA A 129 -1.37 -2.17 7.55
C ALA A 129 -2.46 -3.02 6.86
N GLY A 130 -3.06 -2.52 5.78
CA GLY A 130 -4.19 -3.15 5.09
C GLY A 130 -5.54 -2.95 5.81
N VAL A 131 -5.58 -2.04 6.78
CA VAL A 131 -6.80 -1.66 7.52
C VAL A 131 -7.44 -0.44 6.85
N ALA A 132 -8.73 -0.52 6.54
CA ALA A 132 -9.43 0.53 5.84
C ALA A 132 -9.50 1.84 6.62
N CYS A 133 -9.33 2.99 5.93
CA CYS A 133 -9.92 4.26 6.35
C CYS A 133 -11.46 4.17 6.31
N ASP A 134 -12.18 5.06 6.98
CA ASP A 134 -13.65 5.16 6.81
C ASP A 134 -13.99 5.77 5.43
N MET A 135 -14.06 4.88 4.45
CA MET A 135 -14.22 5.28 3.06
C MET A 135 -15.60 5.89 2.74
N ASP A 136 -16.64 5.53 3.46
CA ASP A 136 -17.95 6.16 3.22
C ASP A 136 -17.93 7.63 3.64
N ALA A 137 -17.33 7.94 4.78
CA ALA A 137 -17.18 9.31 5.25
C ALA A 137 -16.24 10.14 4.33
N ILE A 138 -15.12 9.56 3.91
CA ILE A 138 -14.17 10.23 3.02
C ILE A 138 -14.78 10.47 1.63
N MET A 139 -15.49 9.50 1.06
CA MET A 139 -16.14 9.66 -0.24
C MET A 139 -17.25 10.70 -0.20
N ALA A 140 -18.06 10.74 0.89
CA ALA A 140 -19.08 11.78 1.08
C ALA A 140 -18.46 13.18 1.19
N LEU A 141 -17.34 13.32 1.90
CA LEU A 141 -16.59 14.57 1.98
C LEU A 141 -16.05 14.99 0.61
N ALA A 142 -15.46 14.05 -0.13
CA ALA A 142 -14.94 14.32 -1.46
C ALA A 142 -16.04 14.74 -2.45
N GLU A 143 -17.19 14.08 -2.43
CA GLU A 143 -18.36 14.45 -3.24
C GLU A 143 -18.85 15.86 -2.91
N LYS A 144 -19.00 16.19 -1.61
CA LYS A 144 -19.39 17.53 -1.13
C LYS A 144 -18.50 18.65 -1.70
N HIS A 145 -17.20 18.38 -1.87
CA HIS A 145 -16.21 19.37 -2.31
C HIS A 145 -15.73 19.17 -3.75
N ASN A 146 -16.33 18.23 -4.48
CA ASN A 146 -15.94 17.87 -5.86
C ASN A 146 -14.45 17.53 -6.00
N LEU A 147 -13.96 16.65 -5.12
CA LEU A 147 -12.56 16.19 -5.05
C LEU A 147 -12.44 14.77 -5.58
N LEU A 148 -11.29 14.45 -6.14
CA LEU A 148 -10.92 13.07 -6.45
C LEU A 148 -10.40 12.36 -5.20
N VAL A 149 -10.62 11.05 -5.11
CA VAL A 149 -10.06 10.19 -4.06
C VAL A 149 -9.15 9.14 -4.72
N VAL A 150 -7.90 9.09 -4.25
CA VAL A 150 -6.91 8.08 -4.63
C VAL A 150 -6.63 7.20 -3.41
N GLU A 151 -6.76 5.89 -3.56
CA GLU A 151 -6.43 4.93 -2.51
C GLU A 151 -4.99 4.41 -2.71
N ASP A 152 -4.08 4.76 -1.81
CA ASP A 152 -2.84 4.03 -1.67
C ASP A 152 -3.15 2.71 -0.96
N ALA A 153 -3.38 1.70 -1.78
CA ALA A 153 -3.71 0.33 -1.38
C ALA A 153 -2.47 -0.58 -1.36
N ALA A 154 -1.26 -0.01 -1.20
CA ALA A 154 0.00 -0.78 -1.22
C ALA A 154 0.09 -1.89 -0.15
N HIS A 155 -0.77 -1.87 0.87
CA HIS A 155 -0.87 -2.89 1.92
C HIS A 155 -2.13 -3.76 1.80
N CYS A 156 -2.96 -3.62 0.76
CA CYS A 156 -4.38 -3.97 0.81
C CYS A 156 -4.79 -5.21 0.01
N ILE A 157 -3.83 -6.02 -0.46
CA ILE A 157 -4.24 -7.28 -1.08
C ILE A 157 -5.15 -8.07 -0.13
N ASP A 158 -6.32 -8.50 -0.59
CA ASP A 158 -7.31 -9.26 0.18
C ASP A 158 -7.84 -8.50 1.43
N SER A 159 -7.91 -7.16 1.36
CA SER A 159 -8.52 -6.27 2.37
C SER A 159 -9.83 -5.68 1.91
N PHE A 160 -10.77 -5.49 2.85
CA PHE A 160 -12.12 -5.04 2.54
C PHE A 160 -12.61 -3.99 3.55
N TYR A 161 -13.41 -3.05 3.04
CA TYR A 161 -14.20 -2.09 3.78
C TYR A 161 -15.68 -2.40 3.60
N LYS A 162 -16.39 -2.81 4.66
CA LYS A 162 -17.82 -3.23 4.60
C LYS A 162 -18.10 -4.19 3.41
N GLY A 163 -17.19 -5.16 3.19
CA GLY A 163 -17.28 -6.13 2.09
C GLY A 163 -16.86 -5.63 0.71
N ARG A 164 -16.52 -4.36 0.53
CA ARG A 164 -15.96 -3.80 -0.71
C ARG A 164 -14.43 -3.91 -0.69
N PRO A 165 -13.77 -4.42 -1.73
CA PRO A 165 -12.31 -4.49 -1.79
C PRO A 165 -11.68 -3.11 -1.70
N LEU A 166 -10.61 -2.96 -0.89
CA LEU A 166 -9.83 -1.72 -0.87
C LEU A 166 -9.12 -1.51 -2.22
N GLY A 167 -8.94 -0.26 -2.60
CA GLY A 167 -8.47 0.14 -3.93
C GLY A 167 -9.59 0.22 -4.99
N SER A 168 -10.84 -0.17 -4.63
CA SER A 168 -12.00 -0.11 -5.55
C SER A 168 -13.04 0.94 -5.17
N ILE A 169 -12.81 1.71 -4.12
CA ILE A 169 -13.83 2.59 -3.54
C ILE A 169 -13.64 4.05 -3.97
N GLY A 170 -12.39 4.53 -3.96
CA GLY A 170 -12.02 5.81 -4.55
C GLY A 170 -12.09 5.79 -6.07
N HIS A 171 -11.77 6.91 -6.70
CA HIS A 171 -11.75 7.02 -8.16
C HIS A 171 -10.62 6.20 -8.79
N LEU A 172 -9.47 6.13 -8.09
CA LEU A 172 -8.26 5.43 -8.50
C LEU A 172 -7.66 4.71 -7.29
N GLY A 173 -6.95 3.61 -7.54
CA GLY A 173 -6.23 2.86 -6.51
C GLY A 173 -4.85 2.43 -6.98
N ALA A 174 -3.90 2.28 -6.05
CA ALA A 174 -2.55 1.82 -6.34
C ALA A 174 -2.13 0.71 -5.39
N PHE A 175 -1.71 -0.43 -5.94
CA PHE A 175 -1.18 -1.58 -5.21
C PHE A 175 0.33 -1.70 -5.38
N SER A 176 0.98 -2.38 -4.44
CA SER A 176 2.39 -2.71 -4.49
C SER A 176 2.61 -4.21 -4.37
N PHE A 177 3.53 -4.74 -5.18
CA PHE A 177 4.00 -6.12 -5.14
C PHE A 177 5.50 -6.19 -4.87
N HIS A 178 6.03 -5.21 -4.11
CA HIS A 178 7.38 -5.21 -3.58
C HIS A 178 7.62 -6.45 -2.68
N GLU A 179 8.86 -6.89 -2.51
CA GLU A 179 9.23 -8.11 -1.75
C GLU A 179 8.70 -8.15 -0.29
N THR A 180 8.39 -7.00 0.30
CA THR A 180 7.87 -6.90 1.67
C THR A 180 6.35 -7.05 1.76
N LYS A 181 5.64 -7.15 0.63
CA LYS A 181 4.18 -7.24 0.59
C LYS A 181 3.68 -8.67 0.79
N ASN A 182 2.38 -8.84 0.98
CA ASN A 182 1.77 -10.16 1.22
C ASN A 182 2.04 -11.13 0.08
N ILE A 183 1.98 -10.63 -1.15
CA ILE A 183 2.41 -11.30 -2.38
C ILE A 183 3.41 -10.39 -3.10
N SER A 184 4.33 -10.95 -3.83
CA SER A 184 5.45 -10.21 -4.40
C SER A 184 5.78 -10.63 -5.83
N SER A 185 6.34 -9.69 -6.59
CA SER A 185 7.06 -9.94 -7.85
C SER A 185 8.50 -9.41 -7.79
N GLY A 186 9.05 -9.31 -6.57
CA GLY A 186 10.31 -8.61 -6.30
C GLY A 186 10.09 -7.10 -6.26
N GLU A 187 9.92 -6.50 -7.40
CA GLU A 187 9.34 -5.18 -7.62
C GLU A 187 8.10 -5.30 -8.48
N GLY A 188 7.07 -4.50 -8.22
CA GLY A 188 5.84 -4.46 -8.99
C GLY A 188 4.77 -3.61 -8.34
N GLY A 189 3.78 -3.24 -9.13
CA GLY A 189 2.61 -2.51 -8.69
C GLY A 189 1.43 -2.70 -9.64
N MET A 190 0.33 -2.05 -9.32
CA MET A 190 -0.87 -2.08 -10.16
C MET A 190 -1.69 -0.81 -9.90
N CYS A 191 -1.99 -0.09 -10.97
CA CYS A 191 -2.98 0.98 -10.96
C CYS A 191 -4.36 0.38 -11.20
N VAL A 192 -5.33 0.72 -10.35
CA VAL A 192 -6.73 0.35 -10.46
C VAL A 192 -7.54 1.60 -10.84
N ILE A 193 -8.34 1.49 -11.86
CA ILE A 193 -9.18 2.56 -12.38
C ILE A 193 -10.64 2.20 -12.08
N ASN A 194 -11.29 2.95 -11.21
CA ASN A 194 -12.65 2.69 -10.76
C ASN A 194 -13.69 3.58 -11.47
N ASP A 195 -13.27 4.73 -11.98
CA ASP A 195 -14.12 5.59 -12.80
C ASP A 195 -13.76 5.42 -14.28
N GLU A 196 -14.77 5.12 -15.10
CA GLU A 196 -14.62 4.81 -16.52
C GLU A 196 -14.05 5.97 -17.33
N CYS A 197 -14.26 7.20 -16.88
CA CYS A 197 -13.73 8.39 -17.55
C CYS A 197 -12.19 8.39 -17.64
N PHE A 198 -11.50 7.69 -16.74
CA PHE A 198 -10.03 7.59 -16.73
C PHE A 198 -9.47 6.43 -17.55
N VAL A 199 -10.28 5.41 -17.90
CA VAL A 199 -9.79 4.15 -18.52
C VAL A 199 -8.97 4.40 -19.79
N ARG A 200 -9.51 5.18 -20.72
CA ARG A 200 -8.83 5.47 -21.99
C ARG A 200 -7.49 6.16 -21.78
N ARG A 201 -7.46 7.18 -20.92
CA ARG A 201 -6.23 7.94 -20.63
C ARG A 201 -5.23 7.11 -19.84
N ALA A 202 -5.67 6.24 -18.94
CA ALA A 202 -4.82 5.33 -18.19
C ALA A 202 -4.02 4.39 -19.10
N GLU A 203 -4.67 3.80 -20.12
CA GLU A 203 -3.98 2.96 -21.11
C GLU A 203 -2.95 3.74 -21.93
N ILE A 204 -3.24 5.00 -22.26
CA ILE A 204 -2.31 5.88 -22.98
C ILE A 204 -1.10 6.23 -22.12
N ILE A 205 -1.31 6.66 -20.86
CA ILE A 205 -0.26 6.98 -19.90
C ILE A 205 0.62 5.75 -19.67
N TRP A 206 0.01 4.59 -19.48
CA TRP A 206 0.68 3.31 -19.23
C TRP A 206 1.65 2.93 -20.36
N GLU A 207 1.28 3.19 -21.62
CA GLU A 207 2.09 2.89 -22.83
C GLU A 207 2.76 4.15 -23.39
N LYS A 208 3.45 4.91 -22.55
CA LYS A 208 4.35 6.01 -22.99
C LYS A 208 3.64 7.19 -23.66
N GLY A 209 2.36 7.41 -23.36
CA GLY A 209 1.57 8.46 -23.98
C GLY A 209 1.10 8.14 -25.39
N THR A 210 1.14 6.86 -25.79
CA THR A 210 0.69 6.42 -27.11
C THR A 210 -0.70 5.79 -27.07
N ASN A 211 -1.46 5.94 -28.14
CA ASN A 211 -2.75 5.26 -28.29
C ASN A 211 -2.62 3.86 -28.94
N ARG A 212 -1.54 3.15 -28.61
CA ARG A 212 -1.22 1.81 -29.17
C ARG A 212 -2.30 0.78 -28.86
N ALA A 213 -2.92 0.82 -27.67
CA ALA A 213 -4.03 -0.06 -27.31
C ALA A 213 -5.23 0.10 -28.25
N GLU A 214 -5.54 1.33 -28.67
CA GLU A 214 -6.60 1.63 -29.66
C GLU A 214 -6.28 1.05 -31.04
N PHE A 215 -5.00 1.09 -31.44
CA PHE A 215 -4.56 0.49 -32.70
C PHE A 215 -4.76 -1.02 -32.71
N TYR A 216 -4.37 -1.72 -31.66
CA TYR A 216 -4.58 -3.17 -31.59
C TYR A 216 -6.05 -3.58 -31.51
N ARG A 217 -6.92 -2.71 -31.03
CA ARG A 217 -8.38 -2.91 -31.08
C ARG A 217 -9.01 -2.52 -32.40
N GLY A 218 -8.24 -2.02 -33.35
CA GLY A 218 -8.74 -1.61 -34.67
C GLY A 218 -9.52 -0.28 -34.66
N MET A 219 -9.41 0.51 -33.57
CA MET A 219 -10.12 1.79 -33.42
C MET A 219 -9.44 2.93 -34.21
N VAL A 220 -8.14 2.79 -34.47
CA VAL A 220 -7.35 3.72 -35.29
C VAL A 220 -6.45 2.96 -36.25
N ASN A 221 -6.18 3.57 -37.42
CA ASN A 221 -5.37 2.94 -38.47
C ASN A 221 -3.85 2.97 -38.17
N LYS A 222 -3.41 3.87 -37.32
CA LYS A 222 -2.02 4.02 -36.87
C LYS A 222 -2.05 4.56 -35.44
N TYR A 223 -1.08 4.14 -34.62
CA TYR A 223 -0.88 4.76 -33.30
C TYR A 223 0.18 5.85 -33.37
N GLY A 224 0.11 6.77 -32.44
CA GLY A 224 1.05 7.87 -32.31
C GLY A 224 1.21 8.31 -30.85
N TRP A 225 2.05 9.30 -30.64
CA TRP A 225 2.18 9.97 -29.35
C TRP A 225 1.05 11.00 -29.19
N VAL A 226 0.16 10.82 -28.23
CA VAL A 226 -1.09 11.59 -28.10
C VAL A 226 -1.28 12.25 -26.73
N ASP A 227 -0.49 11.86 -25.70
CA ASP A 227 -0.52 12.45 -24.36
C ASP A 227 0.85 12.26 -23.69
N MET A 228 1.03 12.86 -22.52
CA MET A 228 2.15 12.55 -21.63
C MET A 228 1.96 11.13 -21.05
N GLY A 229 3.05 10.40 -20.88
CA GLY A 229 3.06 9.07 -20.32
C GLY A 229 4.47 8.60 -19.98
N SER A 230 4.58 7.37 -19.46
CA SER A 230 5.87 6.74 -19.20
C SER A 230 5.83 5.24 -19.52
N SER A 231 6.96 4.58 -19.39
CA SER A 231 7.08 3.12 -19.56
C SER A 231 6.72 2.42 -18.27
N PHE A 232 5.42 2.40 -17.94
CA PHE A 232 4.94 1.81 -16.69
C PHE A 232 4.77 0.30 -16.73
N LEU A 233 4.79 -0.32 -17.91
CA LEU A 233 4.59 -1.75 -18.07
C LEU A 233 5.73 -2.55 -17.44
N PRO A 234 5.45 -3.50 -16.52
CA PRO A 234 6.46 -4.47 -16.11
C PRO A 234 6.74 -5.46 -17.23
N SER A 235 7.89 -6.13 -17.17
CA SER A 235 8.17 -7.24 -18.08
C SER A 235 7.25 -8.44 -17.77
N GLU A 236 7.09 -9.35 -18.75
CA GLU A 236 6.39 -10.63 -18.54
C GLU A 236 7.05 -11.49 -17.46
N PHE A 237 8.34 -11.32 -17.19
CA PHE A 237 9.01 -12.00 -16.08
C PHE A 237 8.44 -11.60 -14.72
N ASN A 238 8.23 -10.29 -14.48
CA ASN A 238 7.59 -9.83 -13.25
C ASN A 238 6.13 -10.28 -13.17
N ALA A 239 5.40 -10.23 -14.27
CA ALA A 239 4.00 -10.68 -14.32
C ALA A 239 3.87 -12.20 -14.10
N ALA A 240 4.79 -13.00 -14.66
CA ALA A 240 4.85 -14.46 -14.46
C ALA A 240 5.18 -14.83 -13.02
N TYR A 241 6.12 -14.11 -12.40
CA TYR A 241 6.43 -14.29 -10.98
C TYR A 241 5.21 -13.96 -10.11
N LEU A 242 4.55 -12.81 -10.37
CA LEU A 242 3.32 -12.42 -9.67
C LEU A 242 2.21 -13.45 -9.85
N TRP A 243 2.04 -13.99 -11.06
CA TRP A 243 1.04 -15.01 -11.33
C TRP A 243 1.19 -16.25 -10.44
N ALA A 244 2.42 -16.72 -10.25
CA ALA A 244 2.70 -17.84 -9.35
C ALA A 244 2.25 -17.56 -7.90
N GLN A 245 2.41 -16.33 -7.43
CA GLN A 245 1.95 -15.90 -6.11
C GLN A 245 0.42 -15.81 -6.03
N LEU A 246 -0.22 -15.28 -7.10
CA LEU A 246 -1.67 -15.16 -7.17
C LEU A 246 -2.39 -16.51 -7.11
N GLU A 247 -1.83 -17.55 -7.74
CA GLU A 247 -2.36 -18.92 -7.64
C GLU A 247 -2.30 -19.52 -6.23
N GLN A 248 -1.48 -18.95 -5.35
CA GLN A 248 -1.32 -19.37 -3.94
C GLN A 248 -1.88 -18.33 -2.94
N LEU A 249 -2.59 -17.31 -3.43
CA LEU A 249 -3.00 -16.18 -2.60
C LEU A 249 -3.78 -16.61 -1.36
N ASP A 250 -4.73 -17.53 -1.48
CA ASP A 250 -5.58 -17.95 -0.36
C ASP A 250 -4.77 -18.69 0.71
N ASP A 251 -3.79 -19.51 0.31
CA ASP A 251 -2.87 -20.19 1.21
C ASP A 251 -1.94 -19.21 1.90
N ILE A 252 -1.33 -18.29 1.14
CA ILE A 252 -0.46 -17.23 1.68
C ILE A 252 -1.22 -16.39 2.72
N GLN A 253 -2.44 -15.95 2.39
CA GLN A 253 -3.27 -15.15 3.28
C GLN A 253 -3.74 -15.93 4.51
N GLY A 254 -4.09 -17.20 4.35
CA GLY A 254 -4.44 -18.09 5.45
C GLY A 254 -3.29 -18.20 6.46
N LYS A 255 -2.07 -18.45 5.99
CA LYS A 255 -0.88 -18.54 6.84
C LYS A 255 -0.54 -17.21 7.53
N ARG A 256 -0.63 -16.09 6.81
CA ARG A 256 -0.38 -14.76 7.39
C ARG A 256 -1.39 -14.43 8.48
N LYS A 257 -2.69 -14.69 8.25
CA LYS A 257 -3.76 -14.50 9.24
C LYS A 257 -3.55 -15.39 10.47
N HIS A 258 -3.10 -16.65 10.29
CA HIS A 258 -2.73 -17.53 11.39
C HIS A 258 -1.63 -16.93 12.27
N ILE A 259 -0.55 -16.43 11.65
CA ILE A 259 0.58 -15.80 12.37
C ILE A 259 0.10 -14.56 13.14
N TRP A 260 -0.69 -13.71 12.48
CA TRP A 260 -1.21 -12.48 13.08
C TRP A 260 -2.10 -12.77 14.30
N ASN A 261 -3.03 -13.72 14.17
CA ASN A 261 -3.92 -14.13 15.26
C ASN A 261 -3.13 -14.72 16.43
N ARG A 262 -2.11 -15.54 16.16
CA ARG A 262 -1.27 -16.11 17.19
C ARG A 262 -0.50 -15.05 17.99
N TYR A 263 0.01 -14.01 17.33
CA TYR A 263 0.56 -12.85 18.02
C TYR A 263 -0.49 -12.15 18.90
N PHE A 264 -1.65 -11.87 18.32
CA PHE A 264 -2.71 -11.15 19.03
C PHE A 264 -3.18 -11.91 20.27
N GLU A 265 -3.53 -13.18 20.15
CA GLU A 265 -3.95 -14.04 21.25
C GLU A 265 -2.83 -14.25 22.28
N GLY A 266 -1.61 -14.36 21.81
CA GLY A 266 -0.43 -14.52 22.65
C GLY A 266 -0.13 -13.30 23.52
N LEU A 267 -0.40 -12.09 23.05
CA LEU A 267 -0.05 -10.83 23.72
C LEU A 267 -1.24 -10.17 24.42
N ASN A 268 -2.47 -10.37 23.91
CA ASN A 268 -3.67 -9.69 24.43
C ASN A 268 -3.91 -10.02 25.91
N GLY A 269 -4.00 -8.98 26.75
CA GLY A 269 -4.17 -9.08 28.21
C GLY A 269 -2.94 -9.58 28.98
N LYS A 270 -1.78 -9.78 28.30
CA LYS A 270 -0.54 -10.27 28.93
C LYS A 270 0.60 -9.27 28.94
N ILE A 271 0.46 -8.19 28.20
CA ILE A 271 1.35 -7.01 28.22
C ILE A 271 0.63 -5.85 28.92
N GLY A 272 1.36 -4.97 29.56
CA GLY A 272 0.77 -3.82 30.26
C GLY A 272 -0.07 -2.94 29.35
N ASN A 273 -1.03 -2.21 29.93
CA ASN A 273 -1.96 -1.34 29.16
C ASN A 273 -1.26 -0.18 28.43
N GLU A 274 -0.01 0.07 28.73
CA GLU A 274 0.81 1.11 28.10
C GLU A 274 1.30 0.73 26.70
N VAL A 275 1.45 -0.58 26.41
CA VAL A 275 1.76 -1.09 25.07
C VAL A 275 0.46 -1.51 24.39
N LYS A 276 0.14 -0.90 23.25
CA LYS A 276 -1.11 -1.19 22.56
C LYS A 276 -0.90 -2.13 21.37
N LEU A 277 -1.86 -3.03 21.19
CA LEU A 277 -1.98 -3.92 20.03
C LEU A 277 -2.63 -3.18 18.86
N PRO A 278 -2.55 -3.71 17.60
CA PRO A 278 -3.21 -3.11 16.46
C PRO A 278 -4.72 -3.04 16.66
N TYR A 279 -5.31 -1.87 16.35
CA TYR A 279 -6.75 -1.68 16.35
C TYR A 279 -7.32 -1.88 14.95
N ILE A 280 -8.33 -2.72 14.83
CA ILE A 280 -9.06 -3.00 13.59
C ILE A 280 -10.51 -2.54 13.78
N PRO A 281 -10.96 -1.49 13.08
CA PRO A 281 -12.36 -1.04 13.14
C PRO A 281 -13.33 -2.13 12.63
N GLU A 282 -14.56 -2.15 13.12
CA GLU A 282 -15.59 -3.13 12.73
C GLU A 282 -15.92 -3.12 11.22
N TYR A 283 -15.74 -1.98 10.56
CA TYR A 283 -15.97 -1.82 9.13
C TYR A 283 -14.83 -2.36 8.26
N ALA A 284 -13.67 -2.70 8.86
CA ALA A 284 -12.47 -3.13 8.15
C ALA A 284 -12.16 -4.60 8.41
N THR A 285 -11.60 -5.27 7.40
CA THR A 285 -10.97 -6.57 7.58
C THR A 285 -9.48 -6.41 7.89
N ASN A 286 -8.88 -7.47 8.43
CA ASN A 286 -7.44 -7.59 8.61
C ASN A 286 -6.88 -8.59 7.61
N ASN A 287 -5.99 -8.14 6.73
CA ASN A 287 -5.29 -9.01 5.77
C ASN A 287 -3.94 -9.51 6.28
N ALA A 288 -3.62 -9.24 7.55
CA ALA A 288 -2.35 -9.61 8.16
C ALA A 288 -1.11 -9.12 7.36
N HIS A 289 -1.17 -7.89 6.81
CA HIS A 289 -0.02 -7.30 6.13
C HIS A 289 1.16 -7.12 7.08
N MET A 290 0.90 -6.68 8.31
CA MET A 290 1.90 -6.56 9.37
C MET A 290 1.27 -6.77 10.74
N PHE A 291 2.11 -7.12 11.72
CA PHE A 291 1.78 -7.00 13.14
C PHE A 291 2.68 -5.96 13.78
N TYR A 292 2.12 -5.03 14.56
CA TYR A 292 2.88 -3.97 15.20
C TYR A 292 2.45 -3.78 16.66
N LEU A 293 3.30 -3.14 17.42
CA LEU A 293 3.00 -2.67 18.78
C LEU A 293 3.17 -1.15 18.81
N LEU A 294 2.35 -0.47 19.59
CA LEU A 294 2.55 0.93 19.93
C LEU A 294 3.11 1.00 21.35
N CYS A 295 4.37 1.39 21.47
CA CYS A 295 5.07 1.59 22.74
C CYS A 295 4.68 2.92 23.38
N PRO A 296 4.89 3.10 24.69
CA PRO A 296 4.54 4.36 25.36
C PRO A 296 5.48 5.53 25.00
N SER A 297 6.71 5.25 24.56
CA SER A 297 7.69 6.28 24.16
C SER A 297 8.74 5.74 23.17
N LEU A 298 9.51 6.66 22.57
CA LEU A 298 10.65 6.35 21.70
C LEU A 298 11.71 5.53 22.43
N GLU A 299 12.01 5.88 23.70
CA GLU A 299 12.99 5.19 24.53
C GLU A 299 12.55 3.74 24.79
N TYR A 300 11.27 3.54 25.13
CA TYR A 300 10.71 2.22 25.36
C TYR A 300 10.78 1.37 24.08
N ARG A 301 10.35 1.91 22.93
CA ARG A 301 10.45 1.23 21.64
C ARG A 301 11.89 0.84 21.32
N THR A 302 12.83 1.76 21.51
CA THR A 302 14.24 1.54 21.24
C THR A 302 14.81 0.44 22.13
N ALA A 303 14.45 0.43 23.42
CA ALA A 303 14.86 -0.60 24.37
C ALA A 303 14.27 -1.96 24.01
N LEU A 304 12.98 -2.03 23.65
CA LEU A 304 12.32 -3.27 23.19
C LEU A 304 12.99 -3.83 21.93
N MET A 305 13.24 -3.00 20.93
CA MET A 305 13.91 -3.43 19.69
C MET A 305 15.32 -3.95 19.96
N LYS A 306 16.07 -3.29 20.84
CA LYS A 306 17.40 -3.73 21.26
C LYS A 306 17.34 -5.08 21.97
N PHE A 307 16.43 -5.24 22.95
CA PHE A 307 16.24 -6.49 23.68
C PHE A 307 15.87 -7.65 22.75
N LEU A 308 14.95 -7.43 21.80
CA LEU A 308 14.57 -8.46 20.82
C LEU A 308 15.76 -8.85 19.91
N LYS A 309 16.55 -7.87 19.47
CA LYS A 309 17.75 -8.11 18.66
C LYS A 309 18.81 -8.92 19.42
N GLU A 310 19.03 -8.64 20.71
CA GLU A 310 19.94 -9.39 21.59
C GLU A 310 19.47 -10.84 21.82
N ASN A 311 18.18 -11.11 21.59
CA ASN A 311 17.57 -12.45 21.64
C ASN A 311 17.30 -13.07 20.25
N ASP A 312 18.05 -12.62 19.23
CA ASP A 312 17.99 -13.13 17.86
C ASP A 312 16.65 -12.91 17.13
N VAL A 313 15.97 -11.80 17.39
CA VAL A 313 14.74 -11.39 16.71
C VAL A 313 14.93 -10.01 16.07
N GLN A 314 14.79 -9.92 14.73
CA GLN A 314 14.83 -8.65 14.01
C GLN A 314 13.46 -7.99 14.01
N THR A 315 13.42 -6.71 14.39
CA THR A 315 12.23 -5.85 14.33
C THR A 315 12.58 -4.55 13.61
N THR A 316 11.58 -3.82 13.16
CA THR A 316 11.78 -2.52 12.51
C THR A 316 10.72 -1.52 12.94
N PHE A 317 11.04 -0.23 12.83
CA PHE A 317 10.06 0.85 12.94
C PHE A 317 9.40 1.11 11.57
N HIS A 318 8.33 1.91 11.54
CA HIS A 318 7.58 2.30 10.37
C HIS A 318 6.72 3.52 10.71
N TYR A 319 6.77 4.55 10.07
CA TYR A 319 7.61 5.36 9.20
C TYR A 319 8.18 6.55 10.01
N LEU A 320 9.03 7.39 9.40
CA LEU A 320 9.22 8.76 9.90
C LEU A 320 8.14 9.64 9.25
N PRO A 321 7.47 10.53 10.00
CA PRO A 321 6.48 11.45 9.43
C PRO A 321 7.07 12.31 8.32
N LEU A 322 6.34 12.48 7.22
CA LEU A 322 6.87 13.18 6.05
C LEU A 322 6.94 14.70 6.24
N HIS A 323 6.08 15.29 7.05
CA HIS A 323 6.07 16.73 7.32
C HIS A 323 7.36 17.22 7.98
N SER A 324 7.95 16.41 8.84
CA SER A 324 9.22 16.68 9.54
C SER A 324 10.45 16.10 8.83
N SER A 325 10.28 15.52 7.64
CA SER A 325 11.40 15.00 6.85
C SER A 325 12.32 16.13 6.38
N LYS A 326 13.63 15.84 6.31
CA LYS A 326 14.62 16.81 5.80
C LYS A 326 14.29 17.40 4.42
N TYR A 327 13.52 16.69 3.60
CA TYR A 327 13.11 17.18 2.30
C TYR A 327 11.91 18.14 2.36
N TYR A 328 11.04 17.99 3.38
CA TYR A 328 9.76 18.69 3.40
C TYR A 328 9.61 19.68 4.58
N GLU A 329 10.46 19.64 5.59
CA GLU A 329 10.37 20.49 6.80
C GLU A 329 10.25 21.99 6.48
N ASP A 330 11.01 22.49 5.49
CA ASP A 330 10.95 23.89 5.03
C ASP A 330 9.70 24.21 4.17
N LYS A 331 8.92 23.20 3.75
CA LYS A 331 7.76 23.34 2.86
C LYS A 331 6.45 23.14 3.58
N HIS A 332 6.51 22.51 4.76
CA HIS A 332 5.34 22.30 5.63
C HIS A 332 4.84 23.63 6.18
N ASP A 333 3.54 23.75 6.38
CA ASP A 333 2.87 24.97 6.85
C ASP A 333 3.04 25.24 8.37
N GLY A 334 3.79 24.40 9.06
CA GLY A 334 4.10 24.55 10.49
C GLY A 334 3.03 24.03 11.44
N ARG A 335 1.96 23.39 10.95
CA ARG A 335 0.96 22.74 11.82
C ARG A 335 1.60 21.54 12.53
N GLU A 336 1.26 21.36 13.80
CA GLU A 336 1.61 20.16 14.54
C GLU A 336 0.74 18.97 14.08
N LEU A 337 1.36 17.80 13.95
CA LEU A 337 0.71 16.55 13.59
C LEU A 337 1.03 15.48 14.65
N PRO A 338 0.49 15.66 15.88
CA PRO A 338 0.93 14.94 17.07
C PRO A 338 0.73 13.42 17.01
N ASN A 339 -0.30 12.96 16.29
CA ASN A 339 -0.50 11.52 16.14
C ASN A 339 0.52 10.90 15.18
N CYS A 340 0.83 11.60 14.07
CA CYS A 340 1.88 11.16 13.15
C CYS A 340 3.24 11.06 13.85
N ASP A 341 3.60 12.06 14.65
CA ASP A 341 4.85 12.07 15.43
C ASP A 341 4.87 10.93 16.45
N ARG A 342 3.77 10.76 17.17
CA ARG A 342 3.61 9.65 18.12
C ARG A 342 3.80 8.28 17.44
N TYR A 343 3.19 8.05 16.29
CA TYR A 343 3.40 6.79 15.55
C TYR A 343 4.85 6.64 15.07
N GLY A 344 5.47 7.72 14.60
CA GLY A 344 6.88 7.74 14.22
C GLY A 344 7.81 7.31 15.34
N ASP A 345 7.51 7.74 16.58
CA ASP A 345 8.30 7.43 17.75
C ASP A 345 8.00 6.08 18.38
N THR A 346 6.75 5.62 18.35
CA THR A 346 6.31 4.52 19.23
C THR A 346 6.04 3.22 18.51
N LEU A 347 5.82 3.23 17.18
CA LEU A 347 5.44 2.02 16.46
C LEU A 347 6.65 1.11 16.18
N VAL A 348 6.53 -0.17 16.53
CA VAL A 348 7.46 -1.24 16.18
C VAL A 348 6.74 -2.39 15.49
N ARG A 349 7.30 -2.87 14.39
CA ARG A 349 6.78 -4.01 13.63
C ARG A 349 7.51 -5.29 14.01
N LEU A 350 6.73 -6.36 14.16
CA LEU A 350 7.24 -7.72 14.46
C LEU A 350 7.44 -8.51 13.16
N PRO A 351 8.27 -9.57 13.17
CA PRO A 351 8.41 -10.50 12.05
C PRO A 351 7.05 -11.06 11.60
N LEU A 352 6.76 -11.01 10.29
CA LEU A 352 5.57 -11.64 9.74
C LEU A 352 5.84 -12.03 8.27
N PHE A 353 6.16 -13.30 8.05
CA PHE A 353 6.40 -13.89 6.73
C PHE A 353 5.89 -15.34 6.71
N TYR A 354 5.67 -15.90 5.52
CA TYR A 354 4.98 -17.17 5.34
C TYR A 354 5.59 -18.35 6.11
N GLU A 355 6.92 -18.50 6.11
CA GLU A 355 7.62 -19.62 6.74
C GLU A 355 7.84 -19.45 8.25
N LEU A 356 7.38 -18.34 8.85
CA LEU A 356 7.50 -18.13 10.29
C LEU A 356 6.74 -19.23 11.04
N THR A 357 7.48 -19.98 11.86
CA THR A 357 6.96 -21.14 12.59
C THR A 357 6.24 -20.74 13.87
N ASP A 358 5.31 -21.58 14.32
CA ASP A 358 4.61 -21.36 15.60
C ASP A 358 5.57 -21.26 16.79
N TRP A 359 6.64 -22.05 16.77
CA TRP A 359 7.69 -21.97 17.81
C TRP A 359 8.40 -20.62 17.83
N GLU A 360 8.73 -20.07 16.66
CA GLU A 360 9.34 -18.73 16.56
C GLU A 360 8.38 -17.64 17.02
N ILE A 361 7.10 -17.73 16.68
CA ILE A 361 6.06 -16.80 17.15
C ILE A 361 5.97 -16.85 18.67
N ASP A 362 5.89 -18.06 19.26
CA ASP A 362 5.80 -18.23 20.72
C ASP A 362 7.05 -17.71 21.43
N LYS A 363 8.24 -17.89 20.84
CA LYS A 363 9.49 -17.29 21.35
C LYS A 363 9.38 -15.77 21.39
N ILE A 364 8.92 -15.14 20.28
CA ILE A 364 8.78 -13.67 20.18
C ILE A 364 7.75 -13.16 21.20
N VAL A 365 6.59 -13.80 21.29
CA VAL A 365 5.54 -13.49 22.27
C VAL A 365 6.08 -13.55 23.70
N LYS A 366 6.79 -14.62 24.06
CA LYS A 366 7.38 -14.79 25.40
C LYS A 366 8.38 -13.66 25.71
N LEU A 367 9.25 -13.31 24.77
CA LEU A 367 10.23 -12.24 24.95
C LEU A 367 9.56 -10.87 25.16
N ILE A 368 8.49 -10.58 24.39
CA ILE A 368 7.74 -9.32 24.54
C ILE A 368 7.08 -9.27 25.92
N ILE A 369 6.42 -10.35 26.36
CA ILE A 369 5.80 -10.44 27.68
C ILE A 369 6.87 -10.26 28.79
N GLU A 370 8.02 -10.91 28.64
CA GLU A 370 9.13 -10.76 29.61
C GLU A 370 9.63 -9.32 29.69
N PHE A 371 9.74 -8.63 28.55
CA PHE A 371 10.17 -7.24 28.51
C PHE A 371 9.14 -6.29 29.14
N CYS A 372 7.87 -6.45 28.78
CA CYS A 372 6.78 -5.56 29.22
C CYS A 372 6.45 -5.71 30.73
N ASN A 373 6.80 -6.83 31.36
CA ASN A 373 6.51 -7.09 32.76
C ASN A 373 7.74 -6.87 33.70
N LYS A 374 8.83 -6.30 33.20
CA LYS A 374 10.01 -5.85 33.99
C LYS A 374 9.81 -4.43 34.48
#